data_d1133231b67fee8f15131e569966bfa7
#
_entry.id   d1133231b67fee8f15131e569966bfa7
#
_cell.length_a   1.000
_cell.length_b   1.000
_cell.length_c   1.000
_cell.angle_alpha   90.00
_cell.angle_beta   90.00
_cell.angle_gamma   90.00
#
_symmetry.space_group_name_H-M   'P 1'
#
loop_
_entity.id
_entity.type
_entity.pdbx_description
1 polymer ?
#
loop_
_entity_poly.entity_id
_entity_poly.type
_entity_poly.pdbx_seq_one_letter_code
_entity_poly.pdbx_strand_id
1 'polypeptide(L)'
;MVVSGGEDLARWDQVAGVYARTVGGEGDSFYRRFAPFLWRELGDIQGQRVLDLGCGHGWLAAKLHQAGADVIGIDGSTELIATARATYPDLDFQVHNLTSGLPPSPGAYDRVVSHMVLMDIADLTPMLADVATALRPDGVFVFSILHPCFFDQVPAQDPDTGRWERRVRGYLDHEQRWIESFGGHTHYHRPLSWYLDQLAENNLAVTRLHEPLTLPNHTRPPDEWTDYERWFATIPTMLAISCRPLTTT
;
A
#
# COMPACT_ATOMS: atom_id res chain seq x y z
N MET A 1 -23.09 -8.99 4.65
CA MET A 1 -23.39 -8.18 3.44
C MET A 1 -22.06 -7.90 2.78
N VAL A 2 -21.89 -8.27 1.52
CA VAL A 2 -20.69 -7.88 0.77
C VAL A 2 -20.89 -6.41 0.40
N VAL A 3 -20.06 -5.53 0.95
CA VAL A 3 -20.04 -4.10 0.59
C VAL A 3 -19.63 -4.03 -0.88
N SER A 4 -20.37 -3.30 -1.69
CA SER A 4 -20.00 -3.12 -3.10
C SER A 4 -18.81 -2.15 -3.18
N GLY A 5 -17.91 -2.34 -4.15
CA GLY A 5 -16.78 -1.43 -4.36
C GLY A 5 -17.19 0.05 -4.53
N GLY A 6 -18.42 0.35 -4.86
CA GLY A 6 -18.97 1.70 -4.92
C GLY A 6 -19.23 2.32 -3.55
N GLU A 7 -19.60 1.52 -2.55
CA GLU A 7 -19.80 2.01 -1.17
C GLU A 7 -18.46 2.33 -0.51
N ASP A 8 -17.42 1.54 -0.77
CA ASP A 8 -16.06 1.81 -0.29
C ASP A 8 -15.51 3.13 -0.85
N LEU A 9 -15.68 3.38 -2.16
CA LEU A 9 -15.23 4.63 -2.78
C LEU A 9 -15.99 5.85 -2.24
N ALA A 10 -17.31 5.74 -2.06
CA ALA A 10 -18.09 6.80 -1.43
C ALA A 10 -17.63 7.09 0.01
N ARG A 11 -17.15 6.05 0.72
CA ARG A 11 -16.57 6.22 2.04
C ARG A 11 -15.23 6.94 1.99
N TRP A 12 -14.35 6.58 1.07
CA TRP A 12 -13.08 7.29 0.87
C TRP A 12 -13.28 8.76 0.51
N ASP A 13 -14.28 9.10 -0.31
CA ASP A 13 -14.66 10.50 -0.59
C ASP A 13 -15.06 11.25 0.70
N GLN A 14 -15.85 10.63 1.58
CA GLN A 14 -16.26 11.24 2.85
C GLN A 14 -15.08 11.54 3.79
N VAL A 15 -14.07 10.70 3.81
CA VAL A 15 -12.92 10.84 4.73
C VAL A 15 -11.71 11.53 4.08
N ALA A 16 -11.77 11.84 2.79
CA ALA A 16 -10.66 12.38 2.00
C ALA A 16 -9.96 13.56 2.66
N GLY A 17 -10.73 14.52 3.20
CA GLY A 17 -10.17 15.70 3.87
C GLY A 17 -9.43 15.38 5.17
N VAL A 18 -9.84 14.37 5.94
CA VAL A 18 -9.12 13.92 7.14
C VAL A 18 -7.87 13.16 6.72
N TYR A 19 -8.00 12.24 5.77
CA TYR A 19 -6.89 11.45 5.24
C TYR A 19 -5.76 12.35 4.71
N ALA A 20 -6.05 13.30 3.83
CA ALA A 20 -5.05 14.16 3.22
C ALA A 20 -4.28 15.05 4.23
N ARG A 21 -4.89 15.36 5.40
CA ARG A 21 -4.21 16.09 6.47
C ARG A 21 -3.38 15.20 7.39
N THR A 22 -3.64 13.90 7.42
CA THR A 22 -3.06 12.97 8.40
C THR A 22 -1.97 12.11 7.78
N VAL A 23 -2.12 11.75 6.51
CA VAL A 23 -1.26 10.80 5.79
C VAL A 23 -0.39 11.51 4.77
N GLY A 24 0.75 10.93 4.50
CA GLY A 24 1.75 11.47 3.58
C GLY A 24 2.73 12.42 4.26
N GLY A 25 3.82 12.67 3.57
CA GLY A 25 4.93 13.47 4.09
C GLY A 25 6.06 12.63 4.67
N GLU A 26 7.19 13.29 4.90
CA GLU A 26 8.42 12.66 5.41
C GLU A 26 8.26 12.09 6.83
N GLY A 27 7.27 12.59 7.58
CA GLY A 27 6.96 12.14 8.93
C GLY A 27 6.09 10.88 9.00
N ASP A 28 5.46 10.48 7.91
CA ASP A 28 4.58 9.31 7.86
C ASP A 28 5.36 8.03 8.18
N SER A 29 4.97 7.35 9.26
CA SER A 29 5.69 6.18 9.74
C SER A 29 5.59 4.99 8.78
N PHE A 30 4.51 4.86 8.01
CA PHE A 30 4.37 3.81 6.99
C PHE A 30 5.29 4.10 5.80
N TYR A 31 5.33 5.32 5.31
CA TYR A 31 6.25 5.69 4.24
C TYR A 31 7.72 5.57 4.68
N ARG A 32 8.08 6.07 5.87
CA ARG A 32 9.46 5.96 6.40
C ARG A 32 9.98 4.52 6.44
N ARG A 33 9.10 3.56 6.71
CA ARG A 33 9.44 2.12 6.71
C ARG A 33 9.47 1.52 5.31
N PHE A 34 8.64 2.02 4.41
CA PHE A 34 8.55 1.55 3.03
C PHE A 34 9.64 2.14 2.13
N ALA A 35 10.00 3.40 2.31
CA ALA A 35 10.89 4.14 1.42
C ALA A 35 12.23 3.45 1.13
N PRO A 36 12.98 2.88 2.11
CA PRO A 36 14.23 2.21 1.80
C PRO A 36 14.07 1.00 0.87
N PHE A 37 12.97 0.26 1.04
CA PHE A 37 12.64 -0.85 0.15
C PHE A 37 12.19 -0.33 -1.21
N LEU A 38 11.26 0.62 -1.25
CA LEU A 38 10.72 1.22 -2.47
C LEU A 38 11.85 1.71 -3.38
N TRP A 39 12.68 2.62 -2.89
CA TRP A 39 13.74 3.23 -3.70
C TRP A 39 14.79 2.23 -4.17
N ARG A 40 15.09 1.21 -3.38
CA ARG A 40 15.97 0.12 -3.81
C ARG A 40 15.38 -0.68 -4.96
N GLU A 41 14.09 -1.04 -4.89
CA GLU A 41 13.42 -1.85 -5.92
C GLU A 41 13.13 -1.05 -7.20
N LEU A 42 12.84 0.24 -7.08
CA LEU A 42 12.65 1.12 -8.24
C LEU A 42 13.97 1.38 -8.98
N GLY A 43 15.07 1.51 -8.26
CA GLY A 43 16.36 1.92 -8.83
C GLY A 43 16.34 3.35 -9.38
N ASP A 44 17.06 3.58 -10.45
CA ASP A 44 17.01 4.85 -11.17
C ASP A 44 15.72 4.89 -12.02
N ILE A 45 14.89 5.91 -11.77
CA ILE A 45 13.60 6.12 -12.46
C ILE A 45 13.59 7.37 -13.34
N GLN A 46 14.75 7.99 -13.56
CA GLN A 46 14.83 9.18 -14.43
C GLN A 46 14.30 8.86 -15.84
N GLY A 47 13.28 9.60 -16.27
CA GLY A 47 12.63 9.40 -17.57
C GLY A 47 11.81 8.12 -17.72
N GLN A 48 11.65 7.34 -16.67
CA GLN A 48 10.81 6.14 -16.67
C GLN A 48 9.33 6.47 -16.47
N ARG A 49 8.46 5.67 -17.08
CA ARG A 49 7.02 5.76 -16.88
C ARG A 49 6.61 4.99 -15.64
N VAL A 50 6.03 5.68 -14.68
CA VAL A 50 5.62 5.12 -13.38
C VAL A 50 4.13 5.29 -13.18
N LEU A 51 3.45 4.24 -12.74
CA LEU A 51 2.04 4.24 -12.35
C LEU A 51 1.94 4.14 -10.83
N ASP A 52 1.26 5.10 -10.20
CA ASP A 52 0.95 5.09 -8.77
C ASP A 52 -0.52 4.68 -8.57
N LEU A 53 -0.73 3.44 -8.08
CA LEU A 53 -2.05 2.84 -7.88
C LEU A 53 -2.58 3.11 -6.47
N GLY A 54 -3.76 3.73 -6.38
CA GLY A 54 -4.30 4.24 -5.13
C GLY A 54 -3.49 5.44 -4.65
N CYS A 55 -3.21 6.38 -5.56
CA CYS A 55 -2.31 7.51 -5.31
C CYS A 55 -2.82 8.50 -4.25
N GLY A 56 -4.09 8.40 -3.85
CA GLY A 56 -4.72 9.27 -2.88
C GLY A 56 -4.62 10.74 -3.29
N HIS A 57 -4.14 11.59 -2.37
CA HIS A 57 -3.94 13.02 -2.62
C HIS A 57 -2.62 13.34 -3.37
N GLY A 58 -1.97 12.34 -3.97
CA GLY A 58 -0.87 12.53 -4.94
C GLY A 58 0.52 12.72 -4.34
N TRP A 59 0.70 12.57 -3.03
CA TRP A 59 1.97 12.87 -2.37
C TRP A 59 3.12 11.95 -2.84
N LEU A 60 2.88 10.63 -2.96
CA LEU A 60 3.89 9.68 -3.44
C LEU A 60 4.17 9.90 -4.93
N ALA A 61 3.14 10.12 -5.74
CA ALA A 61 3.29 10.46 -7.15
C ALA A 61 4.20 11.68 -7.35
N ALA A 62 4.03 12.74 -6.53
CA ALA A 62 4.89 13.91 -6.57
C ALA A 62 6.34 13.61 -6.22
N LYS A 63 6.61 12.72 -5.26
CA LYS A 63 7.98 12.28 -4.93
C LYS A 63 8.63 11.50 -6.08
N LEU A 64 7.87 10.61 -6.72
CA LEU A 64 8.36 9.86 -7.88
C LEU A 64 8.68 10.81 -9.04
N HIS A 65 7.83 11.80 -9.27
CA HIS A 65 8.08 12.84 -10.27
C HIS A 65 9.32 13.68 -9.93
N GLN A 66 9.50 14.09 -8.69
CA GLN A 66 10.72 14.80 -8.24
C GLN A 66 12.00 13.98 -8.45
N ALA A 67 11.90 12.65 -8.43
CA ALA A 67 12.99 11.74 -8.78
C ALA A 67 13.17 11.56 -10.31
N GLY A 68 12.43 12.30 -11.12
CA GLY A 68 12.57 12.38 -12.58
C GLY A 68 11.70 11.44 -13.39
N ALA A 69 10.74 10.76 -12.77
CA ALA A 69 9.81 9.89 -13.49
C ALA A 69 8.68 10.66 -14.19
N ASP A 70 8.17 10.07 -15.28
CA ASP A 70 6.88 10.42 -15.89
C ASP A 70 5.79 9.64 -15.16
N VAL A 71 5.02 10.33 -14.30
CA VAL A 71 4.12 9.68 -13.34
C VAL A 71 2.67 9.89 -13.68
N ILE A 72 1.90 8.80 -13.65
CA ILE A 72 0.43 8.82 -13.68
C ILE A 72 -0.06 8.31 -12.32
N GLY A 73 -0.91 9.06 -11.63
CA GLY A 73 -1.56 8.64 -10.40
C GLY A 73 -3.01 8.25 -10.64
N ILE A 74 -3.43 7.12 -10.09
CA ILE A 74 -4.82 6.63 -10.21
C ILE A 74 -5.39 6.37 -8.81
N ASP A 75 -6.60 6.87 -8.56
CA ASP A 75 -7.36 6.59 -7.34
C ASP A 75 -8.86 6.55 -7.63
N GLY A 76 -9.59 5.76 -6.85
CA GLY A 76 -11.04 5.66 -7.00
C GLY A 76 -11.80 6.82 -6.37
N SER A 77 -11.20 7.55 -5.43
CA SER A 77 -11.82 8.69 -4.75
C SER A 77 -11.74 9.95 -5.60
N THR A 78 -12.90 10.49 -5.94
CA THR A 78 -13.01 11.75 -6.68
C THR A 78 -12.44 12.93 -5.86
N GLU A 79 -12.68 12.95 -4.56
CA GLU A 79 -12.24 14.00 -3.65
C GLU A 79 -10.72 14.00 -3.43
N LEU A 80 -10.12 12.79 -3.32
CA LEU A 80 -8.66 12.66 -3.22
C LEU A 80 -7.97 13.12 -4.52
N ILE A 81 -8.49 12.70 -5.68
CA ILE A 81 -7.96 13.15 -6.99
C ILE A 81 -8.15 14.66 -7.20
N ALA A 82 -9.27 15.22 -6.74
CA ALA A 82 -9.44 16.69 -6.80
C ALA A 82 -8.36 17.41 -5.96
N THR A 83 -8.07 16.88 -4.78
CA THR A 83 -6.99 17.39 -3.91
C THR A 83 -5.61 17.23 -4.57
N ALA A 84 -5.32 16.06 -5.18
CA ALA A 84 -4.07 15.79 -5.87
C ALA A 84 -3.83 16.78 -7.02
N ARG A 85 -4.84 16.98 -7.87
CA ARG A 85 -4.79 17.93 -9.01
C ARG A 85 -4.61 19.37 -8.56
N ALA A 86 -5.26 19.76 -7.45
CA ALA A 86 -5.12 21.12 -6.91
C ALA A 86 -3.71 21.37 -6.31
N THR A 87 -3.11 20.32 -5.71
CA THR A 87 -1.79 20.41 -5.05
C THR A 87 -0.63 20.28 -6.04
N TYR A 88 -0.79 19.42 -7.06
CA TYR A 88 0.24 19.07 -8.04
C TYR A 88 -0.30 19.20 -9.48
N PRO A 89 -0.57 20.43 -9.96
CA PRO A 89 -1.27 20.67 -11.23
C PRO A 89 -0.51 20.18 -12.48
N ASP A 90 0.78 19.98 -12.37
CA ASP A 90 1.63 19.51 -13.48
C ASP A 90 1.68 17.99 -13.63
N LEU A 91 1.01 17.23 -12.73
CA LEU A 91 0.96 15.77 -12.76
C LEU A 91 -0.37 15.25 -13.31
N ASP A 92 -0.33 14.09 -13.97
CA ASP A 92 -1.52 13.40 -14.46
C ASP A 92 -2.15 12.56 -13.36
N PHE A 93 -3.37 12.91 -12.94
CA PHE A 93 -4.15 12.17 -11.97
C PHE A 93 -5.51 11.77 -12.56
N GLN A 94 -5.90 10.51 -12.39
CA GLN A 94 -7.10 9.95 -12.97
C GLN A 94 -7.99 9.31 -11.90
N VAL A 95 -9.30 9.62 -11.96
CA VAL A 95 -10.30 8.90 -11.15
C VAL A 95 -10.60 7.58 -11.84
N HIS A 96 -10.30 6.47 -11.19
CA HIS A 96 -10.61 5.15 -11.72
C HIS A 96 -10.75 4.11 -10.61
N ASN A 97 -11.80 3.29 -10.69
CA ASN A 97 -12.03 2.22 -9.74
C ASN A 97 -11.18 0.98 -10.08
N LEU A 98 -10.19 0.69 -9.24
CA LEU A 98 -9.26 -0.42 -9.43
C LEU A 98 -9.90 -1.81 -9.36
N THR A 99 -11.11 -1.96 -8.82
CA THR A 99 -11.87 -3.22 -8.89
C THR A 99 -12.32 -3.56 -10.33
N SER A 100 -12.24 -2.60 -11.25
CA SER A 100 -12.54 -2.78 -12.68
C SER A 100 -11.28 -2.96 -13.53
N GLY A 101 -10.12 -3.15 -12.92
CA GLY A 101 -8.82 -3.20 -13.60
C GLY A 101 -8.15 -1.83 -13.73
N LEU A 102 -7.29 -1.66 -14.74
CA LEU A 102 -6.62 -0.40 -15.05
C LEU A 102 -7.32 0.32 -16.21
N PRO A 103 -7.28 1.66 -16.26
CA PRO A 103 -7.72 2.37 -17.44
C PRO A 103 -6.81 2.06 -18.64
N PRO A 104 -7.34 2.14 -19.87
CA PRO A 104 -6.52 1.98 -21.06
C PRO A 104 -5.31 2.92 -21.05
N SER A 105 -4.12 2.37 -21.28
CA SER A 105 -2.88 3.14 -21.30
C SER A 105 -2.27 3.11 -22.70
N PRO A 106 -1.71 4.23 -23.21
CA PRO A 106 -1.08 4.30 -24.51
C PRO A 106 0.29 3.58 -24.60
N GLY A 107 0.73 2.92 -23.53
CA GLY A 107 2.01 2.21 -23.50
C GLY A 107 2.29 1.52 -22.19
N ALA A 108 3.33 0.69 -22.19
CA ALA A 108 3.75 -0.05 -21.01
C ALA A 108 4.45 0.84 -19.96
N TYR A 109 4.38 0.43 -18.71
CA TYR A 109 5.05 1.07 -17.59
C TYR A 109 6.37 0.38 -17.27
N ASP A 110 7.36 1.17 -16.88
CA ASP A 110 8.62 0.66 -16.35
C ASP A 110 8.46 0.24 -14.88
N ARG A 111 7.64 0.99 -14.14
CA ARG A 111 7.36 0.74 -12.72
C ARG A 111 5.88 0.93 -12.42
N VAL A 112 5.37 0.09 -11.53
CA VAL A 112 4.06 0.27 -10.90
C VAL A 112 4.28 0.28 -9.40
N VAL A 113 3.67 1.23 -8.70
CA VAL A 113 3.78 1.37 -7.24
C VAL A 113 2.38 1.37 -6.63
N SER A 114 2.22 0.77 -5.45
CA SER A 114 1.01 0.89 -4.66
C SER A 114 1.36 0.91 -3.17
N HIS A 115 1.04 1.98 -2.48
CA HIS A 115 1.41 2.13 -1.07
C HIS A 115 0.18 2.16 -0.18
N MET A 116 0.00 1.12 0.64
CA MET A 116 -1.08 1.01 1.63
C MET A 116 -2.49 1.05 1.01
N VAL A 117 -2.71 0.29 -0.08
CA VAL A 117 -3.96 0.33 -0.86
C VAL A 117 -4.63 -1.05 -1.01
N LEU A 118 -3.85 -2.10 -1.34
CA LEU A 118 -4.41 -3.38 -1.79
C LEU A 118 -5.36 -4.04 -0.78
N MET A 119 -5.14 -3.80 0.50
CA MET A 119 -6.00 -4.32 1.57
C MET A 119 -7.35 -3.58 1.68
N ASP A 120 -7.51 -2.45 1.02
CA ASP A 120 -8.74 -1.65 1.04
C ASP A 120 -9.57 -1.82 -0.26
N ILE A 121 -9.12 -2.71 -1.16
CA ILE A 121 -9.80 -3.05 -2.41
C ILE A 121 -10.50 -4.41 -2.28
N ALA A 122 -11.79 -4.45 -2.60
CA ALA A 122 -12.63 -5.66 -2.45
C ALA A 122 -12.18 -6.81 -3.35
N ASP A 123 -11.89 -6.54 -4.62
CA ASP A 123 -11.39 -7.51 -5.60
C ASP A 123 -10.14 -6.96 -6.29
N LEU A 124 -9.03 -7.68 -6.13
CA LEU A 124 -7.73 -7.32 -6.72
C LEU A 124 -7.50 -7.99 -8.07
N THR A 125 -8.28 -9.00 -8.44
CA THR A 125 -8.01 -9.85 -9.61
C THR A 125 -7.92 -9.04 -10.91
N PRO A 126 -8.88 -8.16 -11.25
CA PRO A 126 -8.81 -7.39 -12.49
C PRO A 126 -7.58 -6.47 -12.53
N MET A 127 -7.30 -5.78 -11.41
CA MET A 127 -6.15 -4.88 -11.31
C MET A 127 -4.81 -5.63 -11.46
N LEU A 128 -4.64 -6.78 -10.81
CA LEU A 128 -3.39 -7.55 -10.88
C LEU A 128 -3.15 -8.12 -12.28
N ALA A 129 -4.21 -8.61 -12.95
CA ALA A 129 -4.12 -9.08 -14.33
C ALA A 129 -3.66 -7.97 -15.28
N ASP A 130 -4.22 -6.77 -15.10
CA ASP A 130 -3.86 -5.62 -15.93
C ASP A 130 -2.44 -5.09 -15.61
N VAL A 131 -2.03 -5.09 -14.33
CA VAL A 131 -0.66 -4.73 -13.94
C VAL A 131 0.36 -5.62 -14.62
N ALA A 132 0.13 -6.94 -14.66
CA ALA A 132 1.04 -7.88 -15.31
C ALA A 132 1.23 -7.60 -16.80
N THR A 133 0.15 -7.18 -17.48
CA THR A 133 0.17 -6.87 -18.93
C THR A 133 0.62 -5.44 -19.23
N ALA A 134 0.39 -4.50 -18.32
CA ALA A 134 0.79 -3.10 -18.45
C ALA A 134 2.28 -2.86 -18.18
N LEU A 135 2.93 -3.74 -17.43
CA LEU A 135 4.37 -3.67 -17.19
C LEU A 135 5.18 -4.10 -18.42
N ARG A 136 6.32 -3.46 -18.61
CA ARG A 136 7.36 -3.96 -19.53
C ARG A 136 7.92 -5.29 -19.03
N PRO A 137 8.53 -6.10 -19.90
CA PRO A 137 9.10 -7.40 -19.50
C PRO A 137 10.12 -7.32 -18.35
N ASP A 138 10.85 -6.22 -18.24
CA ASP A 138 11.81 -5.90 -17.17
C ASP A 138 11.24 -4.95 -16.11
N GLY A 139 9.94 -4.64 -16.20
CA GLY A 139 9.23 -3.78 -15.28
C GLY A 139 9.13 -4.36 -13.89
N VAL A 140 8.84 -3.51 -12.93
CA VAL A 140 8.71 -3.88 -11.50
C VAL A 140 7.41 -3.34 -10.93
N PHE A 141 6.67 -4.20 -10.25
CA PHE A 141 5.56 -3.81 -9.37
C PHE A 141 6.02 -3.85 -7.93
N VAL A 142 5.96 -2.73 -7.23
CA VAL A 142 6.33 -2.61 -5.81
C VAL A 142 5.11 -2.15 -5.02
N PHE A 143 4.73 -2.89 -4.00
CA PHE A 143 3.62 -2.48 -3.16
C PHE A 143 3.87 -2.73 -1.68
N SER A 144 3.11 -2.05 -0.85
CA SER A 144 3.05 -2.29 0.59
C SER A 144 1.62 -2.41 1.08
N ILE A 145 1.44 -3.26 2.09
CA ILE A 145 0.16 -3.50 2.77
C ILE A 145 0.37 -3.55 4.28
N LEU A 146 -0.70 -3.41 5.04
CA LEU A 146 -0.72 -3.81 6.43
C LEU A 146 -0.39 -5.30 6.56
N HIS A 147 0.42 -5.68 7.53
CA HIS A 147 0.87 -7.06 7.65
C HIS A 147 -0.30 -7.98 8.01
N PRO A 148 -0.67 -8.96 7.16
CA PRO A 148 -1.89 -9.76 7.36
C PRO A 148 -1.94 -10.50 8.70
N CYS A 149 -0.78 -10.95 9.20
CA CYS A 149 -0.71 -11.70 10.46
C CYS A 149 -0.69 -10.79 11.70
N PHE A 150 -0.04 -9.63 11.62
CA PHE A 150 0.31 -8.87 12.83
C PHE A 150 -0.38 -7.52 12.96
N PHE A 151 -0.95 -6.99 11.89
CA PHE A 151 -1.74 -5.77 12.00
C PHE A 151 -3.06 -6.04 12.74
N ASP A 152 -3.55 -5.03 13.47
CA ASP A 152 -4.82 -5.06 14.22
C ASP A 152 -4.91 -6.16 15.31
N GLN A 153 -3.80 -6.79 15.64
CA GLN A 153 -3.76 -7.73 16.76
C GLN A 153 -3.44 -6.98 18.06
N VAL A 154 -4.26 -7.19 19.07
CA VAL A 154 -4.13 -6.48 20.35
C VAL A 154 -2.87 -6.97 21.09
N PRO A 155 -1.95 -6.06 21.48
CA PRO A 155 -0.86 -6.44 22.38
C PRO A 155 -1.43 -6.81 23.75
N ALA A 156 -0.87 -7.84 24.35
CA ALA A 156 -1.19 -8.28 25.70
C ALA A 156 0.10 -8.39 26.51
N GLN A 157 -0.02 -8.26 27.82
CA GLN A 157 1.09 -8.57 28.71
C GLN A 157 0.77 -9.88 29.44
N ASP A 158 1.72 -10.82 29.39
CA ASP A 158 1.62 -12.07 30.11
C ASP A 158 1.59 -11.76 31.62
N PRO A 159 0.57 -12.19 32.37
CA PRO A 159 0.38 -11.80 33.77
C PRO A 159 1.44 -12.40 34.71
N ASP A 160 2.04 -13.54 34.34
CA ASP A 160 2.98 -14.24 35.19
C ASP A 160 4.43 -13.76 34.95
N THR A 161 4.77 -13.43 33.70
CA THR A 161 6.14 -13.05 33.32
C THR A 161 6.31 -11.56 33.06
N GLY A 162 5.23 -10.81 32.92
CA GLY A 162 5.24 -9.41 32.52
C GLY A 162 5.71 -9.14 31.08
N ARG A 163 5.93 -10.18 30.27
CA ARG A 163 6.40 -10.07 28.90
C ARG A 163 5.27 -9.64 27.97
N TRP A 164 5.60 -8.76 27.03
CA TRP A 164 4.69 -8.38 25.96
C TRP A 164 4.55 -9.51 24.93
N GLU A 165 3.32 -9.76 24.49
CA GLU A 165 2.98 -10.72 23.46
C GLU A 165 1.93 -10.15 22.50
N ARG A 166 1.86 -10.73 21.30
CA ARG A 166 0.81 -10.42 20.34
C ARG A 166 0.04 -11.69 20.03
N ARG A 167 -1.24 -11.70 20.34
CA ARG A 167 -2.10 -12.87 20.13
C ARG A 167 -2.72 -12.80 18.76
N VAL A 168 -2.32 -13.70 17.88
CA VAL A 168 -2.89 -13.80 16.53
C VAL A 168 -4.16 -14.65 16.58
N ARG A 169 -5.23 -14.15 15.97
CA ARG A 169 -6.51 -14.83 15.85
C ARG A 169 -7.05 -14.65 14.44
N GLY A 170 -7.76 -15.68 13.92
CA GLY A 170 -8.46 -15.59 12.64
C GLY A 170 -7.56 -15.24 11.44
N TYR A 171 -6.26 -15.59 11.47
CA TYR A 171 -5.30 -15.21 10.43
C TYR A 171 -5.68 -15.79 9.06
N LEU A 172 -6.24 -16.99 9.01
CA LEU A 172 -6.65 -17.63 7.75
C LEU A 172 -8.06 -17.24 7.29
N ASP A 173 -8.79 -16.47 8.09
CA ASP A 173 -10.13 -16.05 7.74
C ASP A 173 -10.07 -14.97 6.65
N HIS A 174 -11.07 -14.96 5.76
CA HIS A 174 -11.31 -13.88 4.81
C HIS A 174 -12.47 -13.05 5.33
N GLU A 175 -12.19 -11.84 5.79
CA GLU A 175 -13.22 -11.00 6.39
C GLU A 175 -13.06 -9.53 6.06
N GLN A 176 -14.17 -8.82 6.12
CA GLN A 176 -14.20 -7.37 6.09
C GLN A 176 -14.10 -6.86 7.53
N ARG A 177 -13.14 -5.97 7.78
CA ARG A 177 -12.93 -5.32 9.07
C ARG A 177 -13.16 -3.84 8.93
N TRP A 178 -13.82 -3.26 9.90
CA TRP A 178 -13.94 -1.82 10.00
C TRP A 178 -12.71 -1.27 10.73
N ILE A 179 -11.99 -0.34 10.09
CA ILE A 179 -10.83 0.33 10.67
C ILE A 179 -11.21 1.78 10.96
N GLU A 180 -11.07 2.21 12.22
CA GLU A 180 -11.50 3.54 12.69
C GLU A 180 -10.59 4.69 12.24
N SER A 181 -9.39 4.42 11.71
CA SER A 181 -8.48 5.46 11.24
C SER A 181 -9.14 6.34 10.17
N PHE A 182 -8.78 7.62 10.18
CA PHE A 182 -9.28 8.66 9.28
C PHE A 182 -10.79 8.92 9.35
N GLY A 183 -11.51 8.34 10.31
CA GLY A 183 -12.97 8.40 10.42
C GLY A 183 -13.67 7.12 9.97
N GLY A 184 -12.91 6.10 9.64
CA GLY A 184 -13.37 4.74 9.36
C GLY A 184 -13.42 4.39 7.88
N HIS A 185 -12.98 3.17 7.55
CA HIS A 185 -13.03 2.58 6.21
C HIS A 185 -13.04 1.05 6.29
N THR A 186 -13.38 0.39 5.18
CA THR A 186 -13.34 -1.07 5.08
C THR A 186 -11.93 -1.55 4.78
N HIS A 187 -11.48 -2.55 5.53
CA HIS A 187 -10.26 -3.29 5.30
C HIS A 187 -10.62 -4.75 4.98
N TYR A 188 -10.10 -5.29 3.92
CA TYR A 188 -10.27 -6.68 3.50
C TYR A 188 -9.12 -7.52 4.02
N HIS A 189 -9.34 -8.19 5.15
CA HIS A 189 -8.36 -9.13 5.69
C HIS A 189 -8.26 -10.37 4.82
N ARG A 190 -7.03 -10.70 4.42
CA ARG A 190 -6.67 -11.89 3.64
C ARG A 190 -5.32 -12.41 4.12
N PRO A 191 -5.12 -13.73 4.27
CA PRO A 191 -3.82 -14.25 4.66
C PRO A 191 -2.73 -13.94 3.61
N LEU A 192 -1.47 -13.94 4.02
CA LEU A 192 -0.35 -13.68 3.12
C LEU A 192 -0.33 -14.65 1.93
N SER A 193 -0.64 -15.92 2.16
CA SER A 193 -0.72 -16.93 1.09
C SER A 193 -1.67 -16.51 -0.03
N TRP A 194 -2.82 -15.93 0.32
CA TRP A 194 -3.78 -15.44 -0.67
C TRP A 194 -3.18 -14.37 -1.60
N TYR A 195 -2.43 -13.41 -1.05
CA TYR A 195 -1.75 -12.40 -1.88
C TYR A 195 -0.73 -13.03 -2.81
N LEU A 196 0.06 -14.00 -2.31
CA LEU A 196 1.07 -14.69 -3.11
C LEU A 196 0.44 -15.53 -4.22
N ASP A 197 -0.67 -16.22 -3.92
CA ASP A 197 -1.44 -17.00 -4.92
C ASP A 197 -2.01 -16.07 -5.99
N GLN A 198 -2.62 -14.93 -5.61
CA GLN A 198 -3.14 -13.95 -6.58
C GLN A 198 -2.04 -13.38 -7.48
N LEU A 199 -0.86 -13.11 -6.96
CA LEU A 199 0.27 -12.67 -7.77
C LEU A 199 0.70 -13.75 -8.78
N ALA A 200 0.83 -14.99 -8.33
CA ALA A 200 1.24 -16.12 -9.16
C ALA A 200 0.20 -16.43 -10.27
N GLU A 201 -1.08 -16.44 -9.94
CA GLU A 201 -2.19 -16.67 -10.88
C GLU A 201 -2.26 -15.59 -11.97
N ASN A 202 -1.81 -14.36 -11.64
CA ASN A 202 -1.75 -13.24 -12.58
C ASN A 202 -0.36 -13.04 -13.22
N ASN A 203 0.50 -14.08 -13.24
CA ASN A 203 1.83 -14.04 -13.85
C ASN A 203 2.77 -12.95 -13.28
N LEU A 204 2.67 -12.66 -12.00
CA LEU A 204 3.55 -11.77 -11.26
C LEU A 204 4.43 -12.58 -10.30
N ALA A 205 5.71 -12.76 -10.65
CA ALA A 205 6.66 -13.46 -9.80
C ALA A 205 7.15 -12.55 -8.67
N VAL A 206 7.00 -12.98 -7.42
CA VAL A 206 7.60 -12.29 -6.27
C VAL A 206 9.10 -12.41 -6.33
N THR A 207 9.80 -11.29 -6.37
CA THR A 207 11.26 -11.22 -6.38
C THR A 207 11.83 -10.89 -5.01
N ARG A 208 11.11 -10.12 -4.20
CA ARG A 208 11.48 -9.78 -2.83
C ARG A 208 10.25 -9.58 -1.95
N LEU A 209 10.41 -9.94 -0.68
CA LEU A 209 9.49 -9.64 0.39
C LEU A 209 10.29 -8.97 1.52
N HIS A 210 9.73 -7.94 2.13
CA HIS A 210 10.35 -7.18 3.19
C HIS A 210 9.36 -6.88 4.32
N GLU A 211 9.76 -7.17 5.52
CA GLU A 211 9.03 -6.91 6.76
C GLU A 211 9.83 -5.87 7.57
N PRO A 212 9.51 -4.57 7.42
CA PRO A 212 10.23 -3.53 8.13
C PRO A 212 9.91 -3.54 9.62
N LEU A 213 10.86 -3.08 10.43
CA LEU A 213 10.62 -2.80 11.84
C LEU A 213 9.44 -1.82 12.00
N THR A 214 8.62 -2.03 13.01
CA THR A 214 7.59 -1.05 13.36
C THR A 214 8.24 0.12 14.11
N LEU A 215 8.08 1.33 13.58
CA LEU A 215 8.62 2.54 14.18
C LEU A 215 7.57 3.22 15.07
N PRO A 216 7.95 3.71 16.24
CA PRO A 216 7.09 4.60 17.03
C PRO A 216 6.72 5.88 16.25
N ASN A 217 5.61 6.51 16.62
CA ASN A 217 5.12 7.75 16.01
C ASN A 217 5.90 9.01 16.47
N HIS A 218 7.14 8.85 16.87
CA HIS A 218 8.05 9.91 17.27
C HIS A 218 9.46 9.66 16.72
N THR A 219 10.32 10.64 16.82
CA THR A 219 11.70 10.60 16.29
C THR A 219 12.77 10.35 17.36
N ARG A 220 12.38 9.96 18.59
CA ARG A 220 13.34 9.60 19.64
C ARG A 220 14.23 8.44 19.17
N PRO A 221 15.54 8.45 19.49
CA PRO A 221 16.41 7.37 19.13
C PRO A 221 16.08 6.07 19.91
N PRO A 222 16.48 4.88 19.42
CA PRO A 222 16.08 3.58 20.00
C PRO A 222 16.49 3.35 21.46
N ASP A 223 17.55 4.00 21.93
CA ASP A 223 18.00 3.94 23.32
C ASP A 223 17.07 4.67 24.30
N GLU A 224 16.26 5.61 23.80
CA GLU A 224 15.22 6.31 24.55
C GLU A 224 13.84 5.63 24.50
N TRP A 225 13.71 4.53 23.77
CA TRP A 225 12.44 3.82 23.67
C TRP A 225 12.10 3.08 24.96
N THR A 226 10.79 3.02 25.27
CA THR A 226 10.25 2.18 26.34
C THR A 226 10.43 0.70 26.01
N ASP A 227 10.27 -0.19 27.01
CA ASP A 227 10.30 -1.64 26.78
C ASP A 227 9.21 -2.10 25.84
N TYR A 228 8.03 -1.48 25.92
CA TYR A 228 6.93 -1.72 24.97
C TYR A 228 7.33 -1.34 23.54
N GLU A 229 7.90 -0.17 23.31
CA GLU A 229 8.31 0.31 21.99
C GLU A 229 9.42 -0.56 21.40
N ARG A 230 10.40 -0.97 22.20
CA ARG A 230 11.45 -1.91 21.77
C ARG A 230 10.87 -3.26 21.36
N TRP A 231 9.97 -3.81 22.17
CA TRP A 231 9.27 -5.06 21.83
C TRP A 231 8.41 -4.87 20.58
N PHE A 232 7.60 -3.82 20.51
CA PHE A 232 6.69 -3.56 19.38
C PHE A 232 7.45 -3.36 18.07
N ALA A 233 8.63 -2.77 18.10
CA ALA A 233 9.50 -2.63 16.93
C ALA A 233 9.90 -3.97 16.30
N THR A 234 9.93 -5.04 17.08
CA THR A 234 10.24 -6.40 16.56
C THR A 234 9.05 -7.08 15.86
N ILE A 235 7.87 -6.48 15.89
CA ILE A 235 6.66 -7.03 15.28
C ILE A 235 6.37 -6.27 13.98
N PRO A 236 6.46 -6.88 12.79
CA PRO A 236 6.18 -6.19 11.55
C PRO A 236 4.68 -5.96 11.40
N THR A 237 4.25 -4.69 11.45
CA THR A 237 2.83 -4.33 11.21
C THR A 237 2.56 -3.96 9.77
N MET A 238 3.56 -4.06 8.92
CA MET A 238 3.55 -3.73 7.51
C MET A 238 4.40 -4.75 6.74
N LEU A 239 4.00 -5.03 5.50
CA LEU A 239 4.69 -5.89 4.56
C LEU A 239 4.91 -5.13 3.25
N ALA A 240 6.06 -5.29 2.63
CA ALA A 240 6.35 -4.77 1.30
C ALA A 240 6.79 -5.91 0.36
N ILE A 241 6.30 -5.89 -0.87
CA ILE A 241 6.58 -6.91 -1.88
C ILE A 241 7.00 -6.25 -3.19
N SER A 242 7.97 -6.85 -3.85
CA SER A 242 8.39 -6.53 -5.21
C SER A 242 8.13 -7.73 -6.11
N CYS A 243 7.53 -7.47 -7.28
CA CYS A 243 7.18 -8.47 -8.28
C CYS A 243 7.65 -8.07 -9.67
N ARG A 244 7.81 -9.07 -10.55
CA ARG A 244 8.05 -8.86 -11.99
C ARG A 244 7.09 -9.71 -12.81
N PRO A 245 6.74 -9.29 -14.02
CA PRO A 245 6.02 -10.15 -14.95
C PRO A 245 6.80 -11.44 -15.21
N LEU A 246 6.11 -12.58 -15.23
CA LEU A 246 6.68 -13.82 -15.75
C LEU A 246 6.77 -13.70 -17.27
N THR A 247 7.97 -13.60 -17.79
CA THR A 247 8.18 -13.68 -19.24
C THR A 247 7.97 -15.12 -19.68
N THR A 248 6.94 -15.37 -20.48
CA THR A 248 6.82 -16.63 -21.22
C THR A 248 7.99 -16.69 -22.21
N THR A 249 8.93 -17.58 -21.94
CA THR A 249 9.99 -17.97 -22.91
C THR A 249 9.38 -18.72 -24.08
#